data_753988e0ae51a93f567b77ed6df505e3
#
_entry.id   753988e0ae51a93f567b77ed6df505e3
#
_cell.length_a   1.000
_cell.length_b   1.000
_cell.length_c   1.000
_cell.angle_alpha   90.00
_cell.angle_beta   90.00
_cell.angle_gamma   90.00
#
_symmetry.space_group_name_H-M   'P 1'
#
loop_
_entity.id
_entity.type
_entity.pdbx_description
1 polymer ?
#
loop_
_entity_poly.entity_id
_entity_poly.type
_entity_poly.pdbx_seq_one_letter_code
_entity_poly.pdbx_strand_id
1 'polypeptide(L)'
;MLKPTVARYALTDRGQRPLLTEALPLAERVHRALVELSDGSAVFTGCDKLHRPLQGHRHAHILCESNPGSDSEGRGEITEISIYVPMGFGSGEQNALQRLKEIYDDHGGILDLLYLGSGSLADYCRTGGSPLFTRSKCWVSHTPFLPTRHPKATRAGVPKLDSNGRQIGSPEHDILRLLELAGFPEVVAIEPVSSRLLGGRAVPWQEFVRRRATDERRPAANGAGYGFRIEFAEAVQGPVAVGYGGHFGMGGFEGKSNTQIYEKYKNIQ
;
A
#
# COMPACT_ATOMS: atom_id res chain seq x y z
N MET A 1 -10.23 -23.51 -13.35
CA MET A 1 -10.74 -22.16 -13.05
C MET A 1 -9.61 -21.35 -12.46
N LEU A 2 -9.35 -20.12 -12.95
CA LEU A 2 -8.32 -19.24 -12.41
C LEU A 2 -8.74 -18.84 -10.98
N LYS A 3 -7.78 -18.84 -10.05
CA LYS A 3 -8.02 -18.41 -8.66
C LYS A 3 -8.24 -16.90 -8.64
N PRO A 4 -9.22 -16.38 -7.86
CA PRO A 4 -9.33 -14.95 -7.60
C PRO A 4 -8.04 -14.42 -6.97
N THR A 5 -7.67 -13.18 -7.30
CA THR A 5 -6.44 -12.55 -6.79
C THR A 5 -6.71 -11.26 -6.01
N VAL A 6 -7.94 -10.74 -6.09
CA VAL A 6 -8.36 -9.53 -5.36
C VAL A 6 -9.66 -9.83 -4.63
N ALA A 7 -9.75 -9.36 -3.38
CA ALA A 7 -10.99 -9.32 -2.60
C ALA A 7 -11.18 -7.90 -2.07
N ARG A 8 -12.43 -7.41 -2.00
CA ARG A 8 -12.72 -6.05 -1.52
C ARG A 8 -13.78 -6.05 -0.44
N TYR A 9 -13.64 -5.08 0.45
CA TYR A 9 -14.58 -4.76 1.50
C TYR A 9 -14.88 -3.27 1.50
N ALA A 10 -16.11 -2.89 1.83
CA ALA A 10 -16.46 -1.55 2.25
C ALA A 10 -16.50 -1.48 3.78
N LEU A 11 -16.04 -0.39 4.35
CA LEU A 11 -16.26 -0.07 5.75
C LEU A 11 -17.63 0.55 5.90
N THR A 12 -18.46 -0.02 6.77
CA THR A 12 -19.82 0.47 7.00
C THR A 12 -19.86 1.55 8.08
N ASP A 13 -20.94 2.32 8.10
CA ASP A 13 -21.07 3.60 8.79
C ASP A 13 -21.61 3.47 10.23
N ARG A 14 -21.12 2.52 11.02
CA ARG A 14 -21.54 2.37 12.43
C ARG A 14 -20.72 3.19 13.43
N GLY A 15 -19.86 4.11 12.96
CA GLY A 15 -19.00 4.91 13.81
C GLY A 15 -17.99 5.72 13.00
N GLN A 16 -17.05 6.31 13.69
CA GLN A 16 -15.97 7.06 13.04
C GLN A 16 -15.05 6.07 12.33
N ARG A 17 -14.95 6.17 11.00
CA ARG A 17 -14.01 5.40 10.21
C ARG A 17 -12.57 5.85 10.50
N PRO A 18 -11.60 4.93 10.48
CA PRO A 18 -10.20 5.29 10.58
C PRO A 18 -9.78 6.20 9.42
N LEU A 19 -8.88 7.13 9.68
CA LEU A 19 -8.28 7.95 8.63
C LEU A 19 -7.24 7.15 7.83
N LEU A 20 -6.97 7.56 6.60
CA LEU A 20 -5.93 6.93 5.77
C LEU A 20 -4.54 6.98 6.44
N THR A 21 -4.31 7.95 7.30
CA THR A 21 -3.10 8.03 8.13
C THR A 21 -2.93 6.85 9.09
N GLU A 22 -4.01 6.11 9.35
CA GLU A 22 -4.07 4.92 10.20
C GLU A 22 -4.13 3.60 9.38
N ALA A 23 -3.78 3.67 8.08
CA ALA A 23 -3.83 2.50 7.19
C ALA A 23 -3.02 1.31 7.71
N LEU A 24 -1.83 1.55 8.27
CA LEU A 24 -0.96 0.49 8.78
C LEU A 24 -1.59 -0.30 9.93
N PRO A 25 -2.04 0.31 11.04
CA PRO A 25 -2.69 -0.44 12.13
C PRO A 25 -3.99 -1.11 11.70
N LEU A 26 -4.77 -0.51 10.78
CA LEU A 26 -5.97 -1.14 10.24
C LEU A 26 -5.61 -2.39 9.44
N ALA A 27 -4.64 -2.31 8.53
CA ALA A 27 -4.19 -3.46 7.74
C ALA A 27 -3.62 -4.59 8.62
N GLU A 28 -2.92 -4.27 9.72
CA GLU A 28 -2.44 -5.28 10.67
C GLU A 28 -3.60 -6.02 11.37
N ARG A 29 -4.68 -5.31 11.72
CA ARG A 29 -5.87 -5.94 12.33
C ARG A 29 -6.58 -6.86 11.33
N VAL A 30 -6.79 -6.39 10.10
CA VAL A 30 -7.35 -7.23 9.01
C VAL A 30 -6.48 -8.46 8.76
N HIS A 31 -5.16 -8.29 8.70
CA HIS A 31 -4.23 -9.40 8.53
C HIS A 31 -4.37 -10.43 9.67
N ARG A 32 -4.38 -9.99 10.93
CA ARG A 32 -4.51 -10.86 12.09
C ARG A 32 -5.81 -11.66 12.04
N ALA A 33 -6.93 -11.00 11.73
CA ALA A 33 -8.24 -11.65 11.62
C ALA A 33 -8.25 -12.69 10.47
N LEU A 34 -7.66 -12.38 9.32
CA LEU A 34 -7.59 -13.32 8.20
C LEU A 34 -6.67 -14.51 8.48
N VAL A 35 -5.56 -14.31 9.19
CA VAL A 35 -4.69 -15.40 9.64
C VAL A 35 -5.47 -16.35 10.57
N GLU A 36 -6.22 -15.82 11.52
CA GLU A 36 -7.05 -16.60 12.43
C GLU A 36 -8.18 -17.33 11.69
N LEU A 37 -8.95 -16.62 10.87
CA LEU A 37 -10.08 -17.18 10.12
C LEU A 37 -9.68 -18.25 9.09
N SER A 38 -8.41 -18.25 8.64
CA SER A 38 -7.86 -19.19 7.67
C SER A 38 -7.00 -20.29 8.28
N ASP A 39 -6.96 -20.41 9.61
CA ASP A 39 -6.11 -21.36 10.33
C ASP A 39 -4.62 -21.27 9.92
N GLY A 40 -4.13 -20.03 9.84
CA GLY A 40 -2.72 -19.77 9.54
C GLY A 40 -2.32 -19.99 8.08
N SER A 41 -3.22 -19.82 7.13
CA SER A 41 -2.90 -20.00 5.71
C SER A 41 -1.66 -19.22 5.28
N ALA A 42 -0.77 -19.87 4.54
CA ALA A 42 0.43 -19.29 3.97
C ALA A 42 0.15 -18.07 3.06
N VAL A 43 -1.05 -18.00 2.49
CA VAL A 43 -1.52 -16.88 1.67
C VAL A 43 -1.58 -15.59 2.48
N PHE A 44 -1.97 -15.66 3.75
CA PHE A 44 -2.04 -14.49 4.63
C PHE A 44 -0.78 -14.33 5.47
N THR A 45 -0.23 -15.41 6.03
CA THR A 45 0.96 -15.32 6.90
C THR A 45 2.24 -14.97 6.14
N GLY A 46 2.32 -15.27 4.83
CA GLY A 46 3.56 -15.15 4.07
C GLY A 46 4.63 -16.17 4.47
N CYS A 47 4.26 -17.20 5.24
CA CYS A 47 5.16 -18.23 5.71
C CYS A 47 4.64 -19.64 5.35
N ASP A 48 5.55 -20.59 5.19
CA ASP A 48 5.19 -22.00 5.06
C ASP A 48 4.83 -22.63 6.44
N LYS A 49 4.44 -23.91 6.45
CA LYS A 49 4.08 -24.64 7.67
C LYS A 49 5.23 -24.77 8.70
N LEU A 50 6.46 -24.47 8.30
CA LEU A 50 7.64 -24.45 9.17
C LEU A 50 8.01 -23.01 9.59
N HIS A 51 7.10 -22.06 9.41
CA HIS A 51 7.30 -20.63 9.69
C HIS A 51 8.44 -19.97 8.90
N ARG A 52 8.84 -20.54 7.76
CA ARG A 52 9.84 -19.94 6.87
C ARG A 52 9.17 -18.97 5.89
N PRO A 53 9.71 -17.76 5.69
CA PRO A 53 9.15 -16.78 4.76
C PRO A 53 9.04 -17.34 3.33
N LEU A 54 7.90 -17.10 2.68
CA LEU A 54 7.72 -17.40 1.27
C LEU A 54 8.58 -16.49 0.40
N GLN A 55 9.12 -17.02 -0.69
CA GLN A 55 9.90 -16.25 -1.65
C GLN A 55 8.99 -15.48 -2.62
N GLY A 56 9.45 -14.30 -3.10
CA GLY A 56 8.84 -13.54 -4.19
C GLY A 56 7.63 -12.69 -3.81
N HIS A 57 7.40 -12.41 -2.52
CA HIS A 57 6.35 -11.49 -2.04
C HIS A 57 4.96 -11.74 -2.65
N ARG A 58 4.58 -13.01 -2.86
CA ARG A 58 3.33 -13.40 -3.54
C ARG A 58 2.13 -13.60 -2.60
N HIS A 59 2.34 -13.47 -1.29
CA HIS A 59 1.31 -13.52 -0.27
C HIS A 59 0.51 -12.19 -0.20
N ALA A 60 -0.45 -12.09 0.72
CA ALA A 60 -1.40 -11.00 0.77
C ALA A 60 -0.76 -9.62 0.96
N HIS A 61 -1.26 -8.66 0.19
CA HIS A 61 -1.12 -7.23 0.39
C HIS A 61 -2.49 -6.67 0.81
N ILE A 62 -2.55 -5.95 1.90
CA ILE A 62 -3.77 -5.32 2.43
C ILE A 62 -3.66 -3.83 2.18
N LEU A 63 -4.52 -3.31 1.33
CA LEU A 63 -4.49 -1.94 0.82
C LEU A 63 -5.72 -1.20 1.29
N CYS A 64 -5.54 -0.11 2.04
CA CYS A 64 -6.61 0.76 2.50
C CYS A 64 -6.82 1.90 1.51
N GLU A 65 -8.08 2.21 1.20
CA GLU A 65 -8.47 3.21 0.22
C GLU A 65 -9.40 4.24 0.85
N SER A 66 -9.15 5.52 0.54
CA SER A 66 -10.06 6.62 0.82
C SER A 66 -10.70 7.06 -0.49
N ASN A 67 -11.99 6.76 -0.66
CA ASN A 67 -12.73 7.16 -1.86
C ASN A 67 -13.48 8.47 -1.58
N PRO A 68 -13.13 9.58 -2.26
CA PRO A 68 -13.79 10.87 -2.03
C PRO A 68 -15.30 10.84 -2.20
N GLY A 69 -15.84 9.95 -3.04
CA GLY A 69 -17.28 9.79 -3.25
C GLY A 69 -18.01 9.11 -2.07
N SER A 70 -17.28 8.41 -1.21
CA SER A 70 -17.82 7.71 -0.03
C SER A 70 -17.34 8.30 1.29
N ASP A 71 -16.40 9.24 1.25
CA ASP A 71 -15.94 10.05 2.39
C ASP A 71 -16.82 11.31 2.48
N SER A 72 -17.96 11.17 3.15
CA SER A 72 -19.02 12.20 3.21
C SER A 72 -18.55 13.52 3.84
N GLU A 73 -17.53 13.48 4.68
CA GLU A 73 -16.99 14.66 5.35
C GLU A 73 -15.66 15.14 4.75
N GLY A 74 -15.16 14.45 3.72
CA GLY A 74 -13.91 14.82 3.05
C GLY A 74 -12.68 14.79 3.97
N ARG A 75 -12.70 13.96 5.04
CA ARG A 75 -11.61 13.90 6.04
C ARG A 75 -10.47 12.97 5.65
N GLY A 76 -10.60 12.23 4.57
CA GLY A 76 -9.64 11.20 4.18
C GLY A 76 -9.85 9.90 4.96
N GLU A 77 -11.11 9.59 5.29
CA GLU A 77 -11.50 8.34 5.93
C GLU A 77 -11.26 7.15 5.02
N ILE A 78 -10.87 6.02 5.61
CA ILE A 78 -10.79 4.75 4.87
C ILE A 78 -12.21 4.25 4.65
N THR A 79 -12.58 4.10 3.38
CA THR A 79 -13.90 3.66 2.96
C THR A 79 -13.90 2.23 2.45
N GLU A 80 -12.75 1.77 1.95
CA GLU A 80 -12.60 0.44 1.35
C GLU A 80 -11.26 -0.19 1.74
N ILE A 81 -11.26 -1.52 1.76
CA ILE A 81 -10.05 -2.33 1.94
C ILE A 81 -9.99 -3.34 0.80
N SER A 82 -8.87 -3.35 0.10
CA SER A 82 -8.58 -4.34 -0.94
C SER A 82 -7.49 -5.29 -0.47
N ILE A 83 -7.71 -6.58 -0.64
CA ILE A 83 -6.73 -7.64 -0.35
C ILE A 83 -6.28 -8.20 -1.69
N TYR A 84 -5.02 -7.97 -2.03
CA TYR A 84 -4.40 -8.46 -3.25
C TYR A 84 -3.44 -9.61 -2.96
N VAL A 85 -3.58 -10.72 -3.67
CA VAL A 85 -2.76 -11.92 -3.50
C VAL A 85 -2.30 -12.42 -4.86
N PRO A 86 -1.05 -12.18 -5.27
CA PRO A 86 -0.52 -12.67 -6.55
C PRO A 86 -0.61 -14.19 -6.74
N MET A 87 -0.53 -14.98 -5.66
CA MET A 87 -0.66 -16.45 -5.71
C MET A 87 -2.13 -16.93 -5.75
N GLY A 88 -3.09 -16.02 -5.60
CA GLY A 88 -4.53 -16.29 -5.64
C GLY A 88 -5.08 -16.95 -4.37
N PHE A 89 -6.42 -16.84 -4.21
CA PHE A 89 -7.15 -17.42 -3.09
C PHE A 89 -7.63 -18.84 -3.44
N GLY A 90 -7.34 -19.84 -2.61
CA GLY A 90 -7.99 -21.13 -2.64
C GLY A 90 -9.36 -21.10 -1.94
N SER A 91 -10.03 -22.25 -1.84
CA SER A 91 -11.36 -22.33 -1.21
C SER A 91 -11.34 -21.97 0.27
N GLY A 92 -10.28 -22.36 1.00
CA GLY A 92 -10.12 -22.02 2.42
C GLY A 92 -9.98 -20.52 2.65
N GLU A 93 -9.15 -19.85 1.84
CA GLU A 93 -8.95 -18.40 1.91
C GLU A 93 -10.23 -17.65 1.51
N GLN A 94 -10.96 -18.12 0.49
CA GLN A 94 -12.24 -17.52 0.10
C GLN A 94 -13.29 -17.65 1.21
N ASN A 95 -13.32 -18.78 1.92
CA ASN A 95 -14.18 -18.94 3.09
C ASN A 95 -13.80 -17.97 4.22
N ALA A 96 -12.49 -17.82 4.51
CA ALA A 96 -12.00 -16.86 5.51
C ALA A 96 -12.39 -15.42 5.13
N LEU A 97 -12.23 -15.03 3.86
CA LEU A 97 -12.67 -13.72 3.36
C LEU A 97 -14.18 -13.48 3.56
N GLN A 98 -15.04 -14.46 3.28
CA GLN A 98 -16.50 -14.32 3.46
C GLN A 98 -16.91 -14.25 4.93
N ARG A 99 -16.11 -14.82 5.84
CA ARG A 99 -16.35 -14.82 7.29
C ARG A 99 -15.85 -13.56 7.98
N LEU A 100 -14.93 -12.82 7.37
CA LEU A 100 -14.43 -11.54 7.90
C LEU A 100 -15.53 -10.47 7.76
N LYS A 101 -16.24 -10.20 8.85
CA LYS A 101 -17.36 -9.25 8.91
C LYS A 101 -17.10 -8.07 9.82
N GLU A 102 -16.20 -8.24 10.78
CA GLU A 102 -15.86 -7.23 11.76
C GLU A 102 -14.40 -7.36 12.19
N ILE A 103 -13.80 -6.24 12.58
CA ILE A 103 -12.50 -6.19 13.23
C ILE A 103 -12.59 -5.27 14.45
N TYR A 104 -11.76 -5.56 15.46
CA TYR A 104 -11.73 -4.79 16.70
C TYR A 104 -10.57 -3.81 16.67
N ASP A 105 -10.78 -2.59 17.19
CA ASP A 105 -9.71 -1.67 17.48
C ASP A 105 -9.07 -1.95 18.85
N ASP A 106 -7.95 -1.28 19.14
CA ASP A 106 -7.22 -1.49 20.39
C ASP A 106 -7.96 -0.91 21.62
N HIS A 107 -9.08 -0.23 21.43
CA HIS A 107 -9.95 0.37 22.46
C HIS A 107 -11.29 -0.35 22.60
N GLY A 108 -11.46 -1.47 21.89
CA GLY A 108 -12.70 -2.27 21.89
C GLY A 108 -13.79 -1.76 20.96
N GLY A 109 -13.50 -0.76 20.12
CA GLY A 109 -14.40 -0.35 19.04
C GLY A 109 -14.49 -1.42 17.95
N ILE A 110 -15.65 -1.53 17.34
CA ILE A 110 -15.94 -2.51 16.27
C ILE A 110 -16.05 -1.77 14.95
N LEU A 111 -15.29 -2.23 13.95
CA LEU A 111 -15.44 -1.81 12.56
C LEU A 111 -16.10 -2.93 11.77
N ASP A 112 -17.27 -2.64 11.21
CA ASP A 112 -17.99 -3.58 10.36
C ASP A 112 -17.44 -3.54 8.93
N LEU A 113 -17.27 -4.71 8.35
CA LEU A 113 -16.78 -4.94 7.00
C LEU A 113 -17.85 -5.60 6.14
N LEU A 114 -18.26 -4.92 5.08
CA LEU A 114 -19.12 -5.49 4.06
C LEU A 114 -18.25 -6.10 2.95
N TYR A 115 -18.29 -7.43 2.83
CA TYR A 115 -17.61 -8.12 1.74
C TYR A 115 -18.28 -7.81 0.39
N LEU A 116 -17.56 -7.17 -0.52
CA LEU A 116 -18.02 -6.77 -1.86
C LEU A 116 -17.81 -7.87 -2.91
N GLY A 117 -16.96 -8.86 -2.60
CA GLY A 117 -16.65 -9.96 -3.49
C GLY A 117 -15.16 -10.17 -3.74
N SER A 118 -14.86 -11.21 -4.51
CA SER A 118 -13.50 -11.50 -5.00
C SER A 118 -13.52 -11.78 -6.50
N GLY A 119 -12.40 -11.45 -7.16
CA GLY A 119 -12.25 -11.62 -8.59
C GLY A 119 -10.79 -11.63 -9.03
N SER A 120 -10.58 -11.61 -10.32
CA SER A 120 -9.26 -11.40 -10.90
C SER A 120 -8.87 -9.92 -10.86
N LEU A 121 -7.58 -9.63 -11.00
CA LEU A 121 -7.10 -8.26 -11.09
C LEU A 121 -7.80 -7.47 -12.21
N ALA A 122 -8.11 -8.12 -13.34
CA ALA A 122 -8.79 -7.50 -14.47
C ALA A 122 -10.21 -7.01 -14.14
N ASP A 123 -10.89 -7.63 -13.19
CA ASP A 123 -12.24 -7.22 -12.77
C ASP A 123 -12.24 -5.87 -12.03
N TYR A 124 -11.12 -5.53 -11.40
CA TYR A 124 -10.95 -4.31 -10.60
C TYR A 124 -10.21 -3.17 -11.34
N CYS A 125 -9.73 -3.44 -12.56
CA CYS A 125 -9.01 -2.46 -13.40
C CYS A 125 -9.92 -1.63 -14.30
N ARG A 126 -11.23 -1.85 -14.28
CA ARG A 126 -12.20 -1.19 -15.18
C ARG A 126 -12.34 0.30 -14.84
N THR A 127 -12.79 1.08 -15.82
CA THR A 127 -13.07 2.51 -15.67
C THR A 127 -13.98 2.76 -14.46
N GLY A 128 -13.55 3.61 -13.53
CA GLY A 128 -14.24 3.84 -12.25
C GLY A 128 -13.84 2.88 -11.12
N GLY A 129 -12.91 1.95 -11.37
CA GLY A 129 -12.31 1.10 -10.35
C GLY A 129 -11.30 1.84 -9.47
N SER A 130 -10.67 1.10 -8.55
CA SER A 130 -9.67 1.64 -7.65
C SER A 130 -8.44 2.16 -8.41
N PRO A 131 -7.96 3.38 -8.08
CA PRO A 131 -6.73 3.92 -8.67
C PRO A 131 -5.48 3.10 -8.30
N LEU A 132 -5.56 2.24 -7.28
CA LEU A 132 -4.49 1.31 -6.91
C LEU A 132 -4.32 0.18 -7.92
N PHE A 133 -5.40 -0.21 -8.63
CA PHE A 133 -5.41 -1.32 -9.58
C PHE A 133 -5.42 -0.87 -11.04
N THR A 134 -5.31 0.42 -11.30
CA THR A 134 -5.28 0.93 -12.68
C THR A 134 -4.01 0.52 -13.43
N ARG A 135 -4.01 0.72 -14.74
CA ARG A 135 -2.81 0.60 -15.57
C ARG A 135 -2.33 1.98 -15.97
N SER A 136 -1.13 2.37 -15.54
CA SER A 136 -0.58 3.71 -15.78
C SER A 136 0.93 3.68 -15.94
N LYS A 137 1.48 4.70 -16.61
CA LYS A 137 2.91 5.02 -16.55
C LYS A 137 3.25 5.88 -15.33
N CYS A 138 2.33 6.76 -14.92
CA CYS A 138 2.55 7.71 -13.84
C CYS A 138 1.85 7.28 -12.55
N TRP A 139 2.61 7.20 -11.47
CA TRP A 139 2.16 6.77 -10.16
C TRP A 139 2.54 7.79 -9.10
N VAL A 140 1.65 8.05 -8.16
CA VAL A 140 1.88 8.98 -7.05
C VAL A 140 1.65 8.25 -5.74
N SER A 141 2.48 8.52 -4.74
CA SER A 141 2.34 7.92 -3.41
C SER A 141 0.92 8.07 -2.88
N HIS A 142 0.33 6.95 -2.53
CA HIS A 142 -0.96 6.83 -1.84
C HIS A 142 -0.75 6.82 -0.32
N THR A 143 0.24 6.07 0.12
CA THR A 143 0.74 5.99 1.49
C THR A 143 2.25 6.24 1.49
N PRO A 144 2.85 6.65 2.63
CA PRO A 144 4.27 6.96 2.66
C PRO A 144 5.14 5.72 2.38
N PHE A 145 6.14 5.92 1.55
CA PHE A 145 7.25 4.98 1.39
C PHE A 145 8.12 5.00 2.65
N LEU A 146 8.36 3.85 3.22
CA LEU A 146 9.23 3.66 4.37
C LEU A 146 10.50 2.93 3.91
N PRO A 147 11.68 3.59 3.90
CA PRO A 147 12.91 2.99 3.44
C PRO A 147 13.32 1.76 4.24
N THR A 148 13.92 0.78 3.56
CA THR A 148 14.47 -0.44 4.18
C THR A 148 15.95 -0.30 4.48
N ARG A 149 16.59 0.78 4.02
CA ARG A 149 18.03 1.05 4.16
C ARG A 149 18.27 2.45 4.72
N HIS A 150 19.45 2.63 5.30
CA HIS A 150 19.94 3.94 5.73
C HIS A 150 20.83 4.57 4.66
N PRO A 151 20.78 5.90 4.47
CA PRO A 151 21.72 6.62 3.63
C PRO A 151 23.16 6.35 4.07
N LYS A 152 24.01 6.00 3.11
CA LYS A 152 25.43 5.69 3.39
C LYS A 152 26.28 6.93 3.25
N ALA A 153 27.20 7.11 4.21
CA ALA A 153 28.24 8.13 4.17
C ALA A 153 29.60 7.52 4.53
N THR A 154 30.68 8.25 4.26
CA THR A 154 32.02 7.97 4.76
C THR A 154 32.10 8.28 6.26
N ARG A 155 33.20 7.92 6.91
CA ARG A 155 33.47 8.32 8.31
C ARG A 155 33.52 9.84 8.51
N ALA A 156 33.92 10.59 7.46
CA ALA A 156 33.93 12.05 7.43
C ALA A 156 32.57 12.69 7.10
N GLY A 157 31.48 11.92 7.04
CA GLY A 157 30.13 12.42 6.74
C GLY A 157 29.83 12.68 5.26
N VAL A 158 30.76 12.41 4.36
CA VAL A 158 30.55 12.62 2.92
C VAL A 158 29.63 11.53 2.36
N PRO A 159 28.51 11.87 1.65
CA PRO A 159 27.61 10.90 1.04
C PRO A 159 28.35 9.96 0.07
N LYS A 160 28.03 8.65 0.14
CA LYS A 160 28.47 7.68 -0.86
C LYS A 160 27.45 7.65 -1.99
N LEU A 161 27.89 7.97 -3.20
CA LEU A 161 27.03 8.05 -4.39
C LEU A 161 27.13 6.77 -5.24
N ASP A 162 26.04 6.47 -5.94
CA ASP A 162 26.01 5.48 -7.03
C ASP A 162 26.54 6.10 -8.34
N SER A 163 26.53 5.32 -9.43
CA SER A 163 26.94 5.77 -10.77
C SER A 163 26.09 6.91 -11.34
N ASN A 164 24.88 7.11 -10.81
CA ASN A 164 23.94 8.14 -11.24
C ASN A 164 23.96 9.38 -10.32
N GLY A 165 24.91 9.45 -9.37
CA GLY A 165 25.05 10.57 -8.44
C GLY A 165 24.04 10.56 -7.29
N ARG A 166 23.26 9.47 -7.07
CA ARG A 166 22.33 9.34 -5.96
C ARG A 166 23.04 8.78 -4.74
N GLN A 167 22.69 9.28 -3.55
CA GLN A 167 23.25 8.72 -2.32
C GLN A 167 22.75 7.29 -2.10
N ILE A 168 23.67 6.34 -2.00
CA ILE A 168 23.36 4.93 -1.75
C ILE A 168 22.59 4.79 -0.44
N GLY A 169 21.42 4.16 -0.51
CA GLY A 169 20.51 3.97 0.63
C GLY A 169 19.67 5.20 0.99
N SER A 170 19.72 6.29 0.19
CA SER A 170 18.71 7.35 0.27
C SER A 170 17.31 6.80 -0.06
N PRO A 171 16.22 7.49 0.34
CA PRO A 171 14.87 7.06 0.00
C PRO A 171 14.65 6.86 -1.49
N GLU A 172 15.18 7.75 -2.34
CA GLU A 172 15.09 7.63 -3.80
C GLU A 172 15.89 6.43 -4.34
N HIS A 173 17.11 6.22 -3.85
CA HIS A 173 17.91 5.06 -4.23
C HIS A 173 17.26 3.75 -3.77
N ASP A 174 16.67 3.72 -2.57
CA ASP A 174 16.07 2.49 -2.03
C ASP A 174 14.76 2.13 -2.73
N ILE A 175 13.90 3.10 -3.06
CA ILE A 175 12.67 2.83 -3.79
C ILE A 175 12.93 2.34 -5.21
N LEU A 176 13.87 2.95 -5.94
CA LEU A 176 14.24 2.52 -7.29
C LEU A 176 14.75 1.07 -7.29
N ARG A 177 15.65 0.75 -6.36
CA ARG A 177 16.14 -0.62 -6.15
C ARG A 177 15.02 -1.62 -5.83
N LEU A 178 14.05 -1.23 -5.00
CA LEU A 178 12.95 -2.12 -4.62
C LEU A 178 11.97 -2.33 -5.76
N LEU A 179 11.70 -1.32 -6.58
CA LEU A 179 10.88 -1.45 -7.79
C LEU A 179 11.56 -2.40 -8.80
N GLU A 180 12.85 -2.26 -9.03
CA GLU A 180 13.63 -3.17 -9.87
C GLU A 180 13.59 -4.62 -9.35
N LEU A 181 13.82 -4.82 -8.05
CA LEU A 181 13.74 -6.15 -7.42
C LEU A 181 12.35 -6.77 -7.48
N ALA A 182 11.31 -5.96 -7.48
CA ALA A 182 9.92 -6.39 -7.64
C ALA A 182 9.55 -6.69 -9.09
N GLY A 183 10.47 -6.48 -10.05
CA GLY A 183 10.27 -6.77 -11.46
C GLY A 183 9.49 -5.70 -12.22
N PHE A 184 9.38 -4.49 -11.68
CA PHE A 184 8.78 -3.37 -12.40
C PHE A 184 9.70 -2.86 -13.51
N PRO A 185 9.15 -2.29 -14.61
CA PRO A 185 9.94 -1.64 -15.66
C PRO A 185 10.80 -0.50 -15.11
N GLU A 186 11.74 -0.04 -15.92
CA GLU A 186 12.60 1.11 -15.60
C GLU A 186 11.77 2.34 -15.21
N VAL A 187 12.20 3.01 -14.14
CA VAL A 187 11.67 4.31 -13.74
C VAL A 187 12.46 5.39 -14.47
N VAL A 188 11.79 6.12 -15.38
CA VAL A 188 12.40 7.20 -16.19
C VAL A 188 12.39 8.55 -15.48
N ALA A 189 11.46 8.75 -14.53
CA ALA A 189 11.42 9.96 -13.70
C ALA A 189 10.96 9.64 -12.28
N ILE A 190 11.57 10.31 -11.30
CA ILE A 190 11.17 10.26 -9.88
C ILE A 190 11.27 11.67 -9.29
N GLU A 191 10.20 12.09 -8.64
CA GLU A 191 10.09 13.41 -8.02
C GLU A 191 9.55 13.26 -6.59
N PRO A 192 10.14 13.96 -5.60
CA PRO A 192 9.61 13.93 -4.24
C PRO A 192 8.26 14.66 -4.17
N VAL A 193 7.36 14.13 -3.34
CA VAL A 193 6.06 14.72 -3.01
C VAL A 193 6.01 14.91 -1.51
N SER A 194 5.76 16.15 -1.05
CA SER A 194 5.84 16.50 0.38
C SER A 194 4.63 16.03 1.21
N SER A 195 3.48 15.88 0.56
CA SER A 195 2.22 15.57 1.24
C SER A 195 1.22 14.91 0.29
N ARG A 196 0.17 14.30 0.88
CA ARG A 196 -1.01 13.84 0.15
C ARG A 196 -2.17 14.79 0.39
N LEU A 197 -2.95 15.05 -0.65
CA LEU A 197 -4.22 15.77 -0.50
C LEU A 197 -5.30 14.77 -0.07
N LEU A 198 -5.86 14.96 1.13
CA LEU A 198 -6.99 14.22 1.68
C LEU A 198 -8.06 15.21 2.11
N GLY A 199 -9.28 15.07 1.60
CA GLY A 199 -10.39 15.96 1.93
C GLY A 199 -10.10 17.45 1.73
N GLY A 200 -9.30 17.81 0.73
CA GLY A 200 -8.88 19.20 0.51
C GLY A 200 -7.72 19.68 1.39
N ARG A 201 -7.26 18.88 2.39
CA ARG A 201 -6.12 19.19 3.27
C ARG A 201 -4.85 18.51 2.77
N ALA A 202 -3.74 19.24 2.73
CA ALA A 202 -2.41 18.66 2.52
C ALA A 202 -1.97 17.96 3.81
N VAL A 203 -1.88 16.63 3.78
CA VAL A 203 -1.47 15.78 4.90
C VAL A 203 -0.02 15.36 4.70
N PRO A 204 0.91 15.82 5.54
CA PRO A 204 2.31 15.42 5.49
C PRO A 204 2.48 13.92 5.78
N TRP A 205 3.50 13.30 5.18
CA TRP A 205 3.76 11.86 5.35
C TRP A 205 4.08 11.47 6.81
N GLN A 206 4.50 12.44 7.63
CA GLN A 206 4.78 12.27 9.04
C GLN A 206 3.54 12.06 9.92
N GLU A 207 2.34 12.44 9.42
CA GLU A 207 1.09 12.20 10.12
C GLU A 207 0.62 10.74 10.02
N PHE A 208 1.14 9.98 9.06
CA PHE A 208 0.83 8.56 8.94
C PHE A 208 1.48 7.73 10.07
N VAL A 209 0.75 6.76 10.60
CA VAL A 209 1.32 5.75 11.50
C VAL A 209 2.31 4.90 10.71
N ARG A 210 3.56 4.83 11.17
CA ARG A 210 4.69 4.24 10.42
C ARG A 210 5.35 3.06 11.12
N ARG A 211 4.86 2.68 12.28
CA ARG A 211 5.36 1.55 13.06
C ARG A 211 4.25 0.53 13.24
N ARG A 212 4.59 -0.72 13.05
CA ARG A 212 3.72 -1.84 13.35
C ARG A 212 3.64 -2.06 14.86
N ALA A 213 2.46 -2.40 15.35
CA ALA A 213 2.25 -2.70 16.77
C ALA A 213 3.11 -3.90 17.23
N THR A 214 3.35 -4.86 16.34
CA THR A 214 4.11 -6.08 16.61
C THR A 214 5.62 -5.95 16.42
N ASP A 215 6.12 -4.78 16.00
CA ASP A 215 7.52 -4.61 15.56
C ASP A 215 8.35 -3.81 16.56
N GLU A 216 8.31 -4.21 17.83
CA GLU A 216 9.10 -3.57 18.91
C GLU A 216 10.61 -3.60 18.64
N ARG A 217 11.10 -4.56 17.82
CA ARG A 217 12.53 -4.85 17.63
C ARG A 217 13.13 -4.38 16.31
N ARG A 218 12.32 -3.94 15.33
CA ARG A 218 12.80 -3.53 14.00
C ARG A 218 12.04 -2.28 13.52
N PRO A 219 12.37 -1.11 14.03
CA PRO A 219 11.80 0.12 13.47
C PRO A 219 12.22 0.24 12.00
N ALA A 220 11.30 0.76 11.17
CA ALA A 220 11.64 1.15 9.82
C ALA A 220 12.90 2.03 9.83
N ALA A 221 13.77 1.84 8.85
CA ALA A 221 14.97 2.66 8.72
C ALA A 221 14.58 4.15 8.79
N ASN A 222 15.23 4.90 9.67
CA ASN A 222 15.00 6.33 9.94
C ASN A 222 13.61 6.73 10.49
N GLY A 223 12.61 5.85 10.51
CA GLY A 223 11.25 6.17 10.97
C GLY A 223 10.54 7.30 10.19
N ALA A 224 11.14 7.81 9.11
CA ALA A 224 10.57 8.86 8.28
C ALA A 224 9.78 8.25 7.11
N GLY A 225 8.66 8.88 6.77
CA GLY A 225 7.88 8.55 5.58
C GLY A 225 8.17 9.52 4.45
N TYR A 226 8.21 9.02 3.23
CA TYR A 226 8.48 9.77 2.01
C TYR A 226 7.40 9.54 0.98
N GLY A 227 7.10 10.55 0.15
CA GLY A 227 6.25 10.41 -0.99
C GLY A 227 6.98 10.71 -2.28
N PHE A 228 6.55 10.03 -3.34
CA PHE A 228 7.14 10.19 -4.66
C PHE A 228 6.06 10.21 -5.74
N ARG A 229 6.34 10.95 -6.80
CA ARG A 229 5.78 10.75 -8.12
C ARG A 229 6.81 9.98 -8.93
N ILE A 230 6.40 8.86 -9.52
CA ILE A 230 7.25 8.03 -10.36
C ILE A 230 6.64 7.87 -11.74
N GLU A 231 7.50 7.83 -12.76
CA GLU A 231 7.10 7.54 -14.13
C GLU A 231 7.89 6.35 -14.66
N PHE A 232 7.18 5.32 -15.10
CA PHE A 232 7.78 4.15 -15.72
C PHE A 232 7.92 4.33 -17.23
N ALA A 233 8.94 3.71 -17.83
CA ALA A 233 9.12 3.64 -19.27
C ALA A 233 7.88 3.05 -19.97
N GLU A 234 7.22 2.09 -19.33
CA GLU A 234 6.02 1.42 -19.83
C GLU A 234 4.85 1.55 -18.84
N ALA A 235 3.62 1.35 -19.34
CA ALA A 235 2.46 1.33 -18.46
C ALA A 235 2.44 0.06 -17.61
N VAL A 236 2.40 0.25 -16.30
CA VAL A 236 2.41 -0.78 -15.26
C VAL A 236 0.99 -1.05 -14.78
N GLN A 237 0.67 -2.32 -14.58
CA GLN A 237 -0.54 -2.75 -13.91
C GLN A 237 -0.33 -2.73 -12.39
N GLY A 238 -1.16 -1.98 -11.66
CA GLY A 238 -1.13 -2.00 -10.19
C GLY A 238 -1.62 -3.32 -9.59
N PRO A 239 -1.47 -3.49 -8.28
CA PRO A 239 -1.01 -2.47 -7.35
C PRO A 239 0.51 -2.32 -7.33
N VAL A 240 1.00 -1.11 -7.09
CA VAL A 240 2.41 -0.81 -6.84
C VAL A 240 2.56 -0.49 -5.36
N ALA A 241 3.28 -1.33 -4.62
CA ALA A 241 3.56 -1.14 -3.21
C ALA A 241 4.93 -1.73 -2.86
N VAL A 242 5.84 -0.93 -2.33
CA VAL A 242 7.21 -1.33 -2.00
C VAL A 242 7.71 -0.67 -0.72
N GLY A 243 8.68 -1.29 -0.07
CA GLY A 243 9.29 -0.79 1.15
C GLY A 243 8.81 -1.50 2.41
N TYR A 244 9.21 -0.98 3.58
CA TYR A 244 8.77 -1.53 4.86
C TYR A 244 7.25 -1.39 5.01
N GLY A 245 6.59 -2.46 5.43
CA GLY A 245 5.14 -2.50 5.56
C GLY A 245 4.37 -2.55 4.23
N GLY A 246 5.02 -2.84 3.09
CA GLY A 246 4.37 -2.93 1.79
C GLY A 246 3.19 -3.92 1.75
N HIS A 247 3.27 -5.04 2.48
CA HIS A 247 2.17 -6.00 2.64
C HIS A 247 1.01 -5.47 3.49
N PHE A 248 1.23 -4.39 4.22
CA PHE A 248 0.22 -3.67 5.02
C PHE A 248 -0.15 -2.31 4.38
N GLY A 249 0.02 -2.19 3.08
CA GLY A 249 -0.38 -1.02 2.29
C GLY A 249 0.51 0.20 2.42
N MET A 250 1.66 0.13 3.14
CA MET A 250 2.63 1.22 3.16
C MET A 250 3.45 1.23 1.88
N GLY A 251 3.95 2.42 1.48
CA GLY A 251 4.64 2.56 0.19
C GLY A 251 3.78 2.20 -1.01
N GLY A 252 2.46 2.30 -0.87
CA GLY A 252 1.49 2.12 -1.93
C GLY A 252 1.39 3.34 -2.83
N PHE A 253 1.12 3.11 -4.10
CA PHE A 253 0.95 4.15 -5.12
C PHE A 253 -0.40 4.04 -5.81
N GLU A 254 -0.93 5.17 -6.24
CA GLU A 254 -2.09 5.26 -7.12
C GLU A 254 -1.67 5.70 -8.51
N GLY A 255 -2.21 5.03 -9.54
CA GLY A 255 -1.95 5.40 -10.92
C GLY A 255 -2.76 6.63 -11.33
N LYS A 256 -2.15 7.51 -12.10
CA LYS A 256 -2.80 8.72 -12.64
C LYS A 256 -3.05 8.56 -14.14
N SER A 257 -4.23 9.00 -14.60
CA SER A 257 -4.49 9.14 -16.03
C SER A 257 -3.74 10.36 -16.59
N ASN A 258 -3.42 10.32 -17.89
CA ASN A 258 -2.77 11.45 -18.55
C ASN A 258 -3.58 12.76 -18.40
N THR A 259 -4.90 12.69 -18.38
CA THR A 259 -5.79 13.84 -18.21
C THR A 259 -5.63 14.49 -16.84
N GLN A 260 -5.47 13.72 -15.76
CA GLN A 260 -5.26 14.23 -14.40
C GLN A 260 -3.90 14.89 -14.20
N ILE A 261 -2.93 14.53 -15.02
CA ILE A 261 -1.60 15.13 -15.01
C ILE A 261 -1.65 16.53 -15.62
N TYR A 262 -2.36 16.72 -16.74
CA TYR A 262 -2.44 18.00 -17.44
C TYR A 262 -3.24 19.08 -16.67
N GLU A 263 -4.29 18.72 -15.95
CA GLU A 263 -5.08 19.69 -15.19
C GLU A 263 -4.32 20.32 -14.02
N LYS A 264 -3.40 19.58 -13.39
CA LYS A 264 -2.58 20.09 -12.29
C LYS A 264 -1.52 21.12 -12.75
N TYR A 265 -1.06 21.03 -13.99
CA TYR A 265 -0.08 21.98 -14.57
C TYR A 265 -0.75 23.24 -15.15
N LYS A 266 -2.05 23.23 -15.47
CA LYS A 266 -2.79 24.43 -15.89
C LYS A 266 -3.07 25.41 -14.77
N ASN A 267 -3.09 24.98 -13.51
CA ASN A 267 -3.39 25.81 -12.35
C ASN A 267 -2.13 26.39 -11.66
N ILE A 268 -0.96 26.28 -12.27
CA ILE A 268 0.33 26.79 -11.74
C ILE A 268 0.94 27.88 -12.66
N GLN A 269 0.21 28.31 -13.71
CA GLN A 269 0.58 29.49 -14.51
C GLN A 269 -0.21 30.72 -14.12
#